data_9cbae9c9e468273689cb13ccd1d0deed
#
_entry.id   9cbae9c9e468273689cb13ccd1d0deed
#
_cell.length_a   1.000
_cell.length_b   1.000
_cell.length_c   1.000
_cell.angle_alpha   90.00
_cell.angle_beta   90.00
_cell.angle_gamma   90.00
#
_symmetry.space_group_name_H-M   'P 1'
#
loop_
_entity.id
_entity.type
_entity.pdbx_description
1 polymer ?
#
loop_
_entity_poly.entity_id
_entity_poly.type
_entity_poly.pdbx_seq_one_letter_code
_entity_poly.pdbx_strand_id
1 'polypeptide(L)'
;MPASGSSAVTIHSASLDQVASSRTVEIPSYDRERLEDVGFLASMTFVLMCNYHQTGHFGGPTAYMPYTVATHLAGPENGGMTFDYRRPKHPFADKFMLAGGHNAPATYALWMIMGEALARKHAITGDERYKADSKSSMLAIDALGFRRGAGALATILEENGLADHPAMAQAKIRGIRALSGHSETTDLTNDVNGGPSGIGIATAAGKAAFWDMMGADPSLKIIAIEGEFALTSGHSQEFKTQAVAQRVGKRLRVLMSYNNAGIDDELLGSVVKEDTYRIEDQWSSYGWNVFKVDDATNYDQVVGALKTMEDWDEDDRRPMIVVGKTVKGFWPGAKDGMIGEVTQVVDHASHAYGMPMNGEYFQALAESFERKYGVTFEGIRSGAVSDDSERLLQLKTNIDIAMSVLDKDGLGDWLAERLVEIGDQVNDDLPLRVDPNSDPFQDDRLLVKNLPTEATTVTASNPVTGEKKDIGIALFEEPGAVKGTRRAISEIIKWANYVTENRFVIVAADLAESINVDHGSLWGHYDPIDNIVGTRLKAPIQEAGNASTAVGFTSQSLSIDPDRHNGVWSISGTYGAFTPLMYLPLRVWSQQNQDSPFRLGVAHVLAGHSGPETAADARTHFGIFAPQVWKLFPK
;
A
#
# COMPACT_ATOMS: atom_id res chain seq x y z
N MET A 1 -24.23 14.76 22.81
CA MET A 1 -23.26 14.91 21.70
C MET A 1 -22.93 16.38 21.59
N PRO A 2 -21.67 16.81 21.74
CA PRO A 2 -21.29 18.14 21.33
C PRO A 2 -21.37 18.19 19.80
N ALA A 3 -21.93 19.25 19.25
CA ALA A 3 -22.03 19.47 17.83
C ALA A 3 -20.60 19.53 17.25
N SER A 4 -20.25 18.60 16.36
CA SER A 4 -19.05 18.69 15.54
C SER A 4 -19.13 19.97 14.70
N GLY A 5 -18.29 20.95 15.02
CA GLY A 5 -18.19 22.16 14.21
C GLY A 5 -17.57 21.80 12.86
N SER A 6 -18.08 22.37 11.77
CA SER A 6 -17.37 22.31 10.49
C SER A 6 -16.06 23.09 10.61
N SER A 7 -14.95 22.49 10.22
CA SER A 7 -13.67 23.17 10.07
C SER A 7 -13.51 23.64 8.62
N ALA A 8 -12.86 24.78 8.40
CA ALA A 8 -12.54 25.26 7.06
C ALA A 8 -11.03 25.48 6.95
N VAL A 9 -10.42 24.92 5.91
CA VAL A 9 -8.99 25.06 5.64
C VAL A 9 -8.73 25.50 4.22
N THR A 10 -7.60 26.17 4.00
CA THR A 10 -7.15 26.57 2.67
C THR A 10 -6.13 25.55 2.16
N ILE A 11 -6.42 24.95 1.02
CA ILE A 11 -5.52 24.03 0.32
C ILE A 11 -5.02 24.71 -0.95
N HIS A 12 -3.72 24.72 -1.15
CA HIS A 12 -3.06 25.21 -2.35
C HIS A 12 -2.88 24.06 -3.34
N SER A 13 -3.13 24.32 -4.61
CA SER A 13 -2.97 23.32 -5.67
C SER A 13 -2.17 23.87 -6.84
N ALA A 14 -1.47 22.97 -7.53
CA ALA A 14 -0.77 23.24 -8.78
C ALA A 14 -1.04 22.12 -9.80
N SER A 15 -1.17 22.48 -11.06
CA SER A 15 -1.26 21.54 -12.18
C SER A 15 -0.64 22.16 -13.44
N LEU A 16 -0.43 21.38 -14.50
CA LEU A 16 0.12 21.87 -15.77
C LEU A 16 -0.64 23.06 -16.37
N ASP A 17 -1.97 23.07 -16.21
CA ASP A 17 -2.85 24.05 -16.86
C ASP A 17 -3.29 25.18 -15.94
N GLN A 18 -2.93 25.14 -14.67
CA GLN A 18 -3.34 26.12 -13.68
C GLN A 18 -2.12 26.68 -12.95
N VAL A 19 -2.01 28.00 -12.98
CA VAL A 19 -1.19 28.74 -12.03
C VAL A 19 -1.64 28.35 -10.62
N ALA A 20 -0.72 28.26 -9.67
CA ALA A 20 -1.01 27.90 -8.28
C ALA A 20 -2.32 28.56 -7.82
N SER A 21 -3.28 27.74 -7.47
CA SER A 21 -4.59 28.18 -7.00
C SER A 21 -4.77 27.77 -5.53
N SER A 22 -5.68 28.45 -4.83
CA SER A 22 -6.05 28.07 -3.46
C SER A 22 -7.55 27.89 -3.36
N ARG A 23 -7.96 26.88 -2.59
CA ARG A 23 -9.37 26.55 -2.34
C ARG A 23 -9.59 26.50 -0.83
N THR A 24 -10.63 27.17 -0.36
CA THR A 24 -11.15 26.95 1.00
C THR A 24 -12.06 25.74 0.97
N VAL A 25 -11.78 24.77 1.82
CA VAL A 25 -12.51 23.51 1.92
C VAL A 25 -13.19 23.43 3.27
N GLU A 26 -14.48 23.18 3.26
CA GLU A 26 -15.24 22.84 4.47
C GLU A 26 -15.16 21.36 4.74
N ILE A 27 -14.88 20.99 5.98
CA ILE A 27 -14.79 19.59 6.44
C ILE A 27 -16.03 19.32 7.30
N PRO A 28 -17.06 18.65 6.75
CA PRO A 28 -18.24 18.30 7.52
C PRO A 28 -17.98 17.09 8.42
N SER A 29 -18.72 17.01 9.52
CA SER A 29 -18.79 15.81 10.37
C SER A 29 -17.43 15.27 10.84
N TYR A 30 -16.51 16.16 11.19
CA TYR A 30 -15.14 15.84 11.55
C TYR A 30 -14.87 16.14 13.02
N ASP A 31 -14.31 15.16 13.73
CA ASP A 31 -13.91 15.29 15.14
C ASP A 31 -12.39 15.27 15.27
N ARG A 32 -11.79 16.44 15.18
CA ARG A 32 -10.35 16.63 15.25
C ARG A 32 -9.76 16.09 16.55
N GLU A 33 -10.40 16.38 17.70
CA GLU A 33 -9.87 16.00 19.01
C GLU A 33 -9.76 14.47 19.13
N ARG A 34 -10.75 13.74 18.59
CA ARG A 34 -10.72 12.28 18.56
C ARG A 34 -9.60 11.71 17.71
N LEU A 35 -9.33 12.31 16.54
CA LEU A 35 -8.21 11.89 15.71
C LEU A 35 -6.87 12.20 16.40
N GLU A 36 -6.73 13.34 17.04
CA GLU A 36 -5.55 13.71 17.83
C GLU A 36 -5.33 12.73 19.00
N ASP A 37 -6.37 12.34 19.70
CA ASP A 37 -6.28 11.38 20.80
C ASP A 37 -5.89 9.99 20.32
N VAL A 38 -6.50 9.49 19.24
CA VAL A 38 -6.09 8.21 18.62
C VAL A 38 -4.65 8.26 18.11
N GLY A 39 -4.26 9.36 17.47
CA GLY A 39 -2.88 9.54 16.99
C GLY A 39 -1.85 9.57 18.11
N PHE A 40 -2.18 10.21 19.24
CA PHE A 40 -1.27 10.21 20.39
C PHE A 40 -1.20 8.84 21.07
N LEU A 41 -2.35 8.16 21.23
CA LEU A 41 -2.38 6.79 21.77
C LEU A 41 -1.58 5.84 20.86
N ALA A 42 -1.72 5.94 19.53
CA ALA A 42 -0.95 5.15 18.58
C ALA A 42 0.55 5.46 18.65
N SER A 43 0.92 6.73 18.77
CA SER A 43 2.31 7.16 18.94
C SER A 43 2.94 6.57 20.22
N MET A 44 2.22 6.62 21.33
CA MET A 44 2.73 6.03 22.58
C MET A 44 2.83 4.50 22.50
N THR A 45 1.82 3.85 21.92
CA THR A 45 1.77 2.39 21.78
C THR A 45 2.95 1.86 20.96
N PHE A 46 3.27 2.46 19.81
CA PHE A 46 4.42 2.00 19.04
C PHE A 46 5.76 2.32 19.72
N VAL A 47 5.86 3.45 20.43
CA VAL A 47 7.07 3.79 21.18
C VAL A 47 7.31 2.80 22.31
N LEU A 48 6.29 2.41 23.07
CA LEU A 48 6.37 1.31 24.04
C LEU A 48 6.88 0.03 23.38
N MET A 49 6.25 -0.38 22.28
CA MET A 49 6.63 -1.57 21.54
C MET A 49 8.10 -1.53 21.09
N CYS A 50 8.54 -0.44 20.47
CA CYS A 50 9.93 -0.28 20.01
C CYS A 50 10.93 -0.20 21.18
N ASN A 51 10.57 0.46 22.30
CA ASN A 51 11.45 0.59 23.46
C ASN A 51 11.75 -0.76 24.11
N TYR A 52 10.74 -1.59 24.34
CA TYR A 52 10.95 -2.89 24.98
C TYR A 52 11.59 -3.93 24.06
N HIS A 53 11.43 -3.80 22.74
CA HIS A 53 12.13 -4.65 21.77
C HIS A 53 13.49 -4.10 21.36
N GLN A 54 13.84 -2.86 21.73
CA GLN A 54 15.09 -2.18 21.39
C GLN A 54 15.39 -2.22 19.88
N THR A 55 14.35 -2.07 19.07
CA THR A 55 14.45 -2.12 17.61
C THR A 55 13.28 -1.37 16.96
N GLY A 56 13.46 -0.98 15.71
CA GLY A 56 12.44 -0.30 14.90
C GLY A 56 12.93 1.02 14.33
N HIS A 57 11.99 1.83 13.91
CA HIS A 57 12.19 3.20 13.47
C HIS A 57 11.36 4.13 14.34
N PHE A 58 11.83 5.33 14.58
CA PHE A 58 11.10 6.32 15.39
C PHE A 58 10.59 7.49 14.56
N GLY A 59 11.48 8.19 13.87
CA GLY A 59 11.15 9.46 13.24
C GLY A 59 10.16 9.37 12.07
N GLY A 60 10.33 8.39 11.18
CA GLY A 60 9.42 8.14 10.07
C GLY A 60 8.00 7.78 10.55
N PRO A 61 7.84 6.76 11.43
CA PRO A 61 6.55 6.39 11.99
C PRO A 61 5.78 7.54 12.62
N THR A 62 6.46 8.43 13.38
CA THR A 62 5.82 9.61 13.96
C THR A 62 5.37 10.63 12.91
N ALA A 63 6.19 10.85 11.88
CA ALA A 63 5.86 11.76 10.79
C ALA A 63 4.66 11.29 9.95
N TYR A 64 4.47 9.97 9.82
CA TYR A 64 3.37 9.38 9.04
C TYR A 64 2.06 9.25 9.84
N MET A 65 2.13 9.37 11.16
CA MET A 65 0.97 9.12 12.03
C MET A 65 -0.28 9.93 11.65
N PRO A 66 -0.21 11.26 11.42
CA PRO A 66 -1.39 12.03 11.06
C PRO A 66 -2.01 11.58 9.73
N TYR A 67 -1.20 11.25 8.73
CA TYR A 67 -1.69 10.68 7.47
C TYR A 67 -2.38 9.34 7.67
N THR A 68 -1.74 8.44 8.44
CA THR A 68 -2.27 7.09 8.68
C THR A 68 -3.59 7.15 9.43
N VAL A 69 -3.68 7.96 10.47
CA VAL A 69 -4.91 8.15 11.26
C VAL A 69 -6.01 8.79 10.43
N ALA A 70 -5.71 9.90 9.72
CA ALA A 70 -6.70 10.59 8.90
C ALA A 70 -7.22 9.69 7.77
N THR A 71 -6.34 8.96 7.09
CA THR A 71 -6.73 8.03 6.02
C THR A 71 -7.73 6.98 6.51
N HIS A 72 -7.55 6.44 7.72
CA HIS A 72 -8.43 5.39 8.27
C HIS A 72 -9.69 5.95 8.93
N LEU A 73 -9.63 7.12 9.57
CA LEU A 73 -10.70 7.57 10.49
C LEU A 73 -11.44 8.83 10.06
N ALA A 74 -10.92 9.62 9.10
CA ALA A 74 -11.66 10.79 8.60
C ALA A 74 -12.98 10.41 7.93
N GLY A 75 -13.07 9.19 7.41
CA GLY A 75 -14.23 8.63 6.72
C GLY A 75 -14.31 9.01 5.25
N PRO A 76 -15.06 8.22 4.46
CA PRO A 76 -15.18 8.44 3.01
C PRO A 76 -15.72 9.82 2.65
N GLU A 77 -16.65 10.36 3.45
CA GLU A 77 -17.24 11.68 3.26
C GLU A 77 -16.20 12.83 3.31
N ASN A 78 -15.08 12.60 3.98
CA ASN A 78 -13.94 13.50 4.07
C ASN A 78 -12.72 13.01 3.26
N GLY A 79 -12.93 12.08 2.33
CA GLY A 79 -11.88 11.56 1.47
C GLY A 79 -10.95 10.53 2.12
N GLY A 80 -11.23 10.10 3.34
CA GLY A 80 -10.64 8.93 3.96
C GLY A 80 -11.02 7.65 3.22
N MET A 81 -10.44 6.52 3.62
CA MET A 81 -10.71 5.25 2.96
C MET A 81 -12.03 4.62 3.42
N THR A 82 -12.65 3.90 2.50
CA THR A 82 -13.78 3.00 2.76
C THR A 82 -13.23 1.60 2.98
N PHE A 83 -13.28 1.12 4.22
CA PHE A 83 -12.78 -0.21 4.57
C PHE A 83 -13.58 -0.79 5.75
N ASP A 84 -13.58 -2.09 5.87
CA ASP A 84 -14.22 -2.75 7.02
C ASP A 84 -13.18 -3.48 7.86
N TYR A 85 -12.88 -2.99 9.05
CA TYR A 85 -11.94 -3.63 9.98
C TYR A 85 -12.34 -5.07 10.33
N ARG A 86 -13.64 -5.38 10.28
CA ARG A 86 -14.18 -6.73 10.53
C ARG A 86 -13.88 -7.68 9.37
N ARG A 87 -13.68 -7.12 8.14
CA ARG A 87 -13.39 -7.82 6.88
C ARG A 87 -12.25 -7.11 6.11
N PRO A 88 -11.04 -7.01 6.70
CA PRO A 88 -10.00 -6.06 6.23
C PRO A 88 -9.45 -6.34 4.84
N LYS A 89 -9.71 -7.51 4.27
CA LYS A 89 -9.30 -7.89 2.92
C LYS A 89 -10.47 -7.97 1.93
N HIS A 90 -11.59 -7.32 2.24
CA HIS A 90 -12.72 -7.29 1.31
C HIS A 90 -12.28 -6.70 -0.04
N PRO A 91 -12.56 -7.38 -1.18
CA PRO A 91 -12.02 -6.95 -2.48
C PRO A 91 -12.50 -5.54 -2.88
N PHE A 92 -13.70 -5.15 -2.50
CA PHE A 92 -14.30 -3.85 -2.85
C PHE A 92 -14.06 -2.75 -1.80
N ALA A 93 -13.21 -3.00 -0.81
CA ALA A 93 -12.68 -1.94 0.04
C ALA A 93 -11.57 -1.15 -0.68
N ASP A 94 -11.37 0.09 -0.27
CA ASP A 94 -10.21 0.88 -0.71
C ASP A 94 -8.90 0.17 -0.39
N LYS A 95 -7.87 0.44 -1.18
CA LYS A 95 -6.55 -0.16 -1.02
C LYS A 95 -5.62 0.82 -0.32
N PHE A 96 -5.19 0.46 0.88
CA PHE A 96 -4.18 1.20 1.61
C PHE A 96 -2.79 0.64 1.29
N MET A 97 -1.86 1.50 0.94
CA MET A 97 -0.49 1.13 0.61
C MET A 97 0.48 1.90 1.51
N LEU A 98 0.97 1.25 2.56
CA LEU A 98 2.09 1.77 3.34
C LEU A 98 3.38 1.48 2.57
N ALA A 99 3.67 2.31 1.56
CA ALA A 99 4.80 2.13 0.66
C ALA A 99 6.14 2.37 1.37
N GLY A 100 6.19 3.33 2.30
CA GLY A 100 7.27 3.51 3.25
C GLY A 100 7.24 2.44 4.34
N GLY A 101 7.51 1.18 4.01
CA GLY A 101 7.27 0.01 4.83
C GLY A 101 7.90 0.01 6.23
N HIS A 102 9.02 0.71 6.43
CA HIS A 102 9.67 0.87 7.74
C HIS A 102 8.81 1.65 8.76
N ASN A 103 7.73 2.29 8.32
CA ASN A 103 6.76 2.99 9.16
C ASN A 103 5.66 2.06 9.72
N ALA A 104 5.71 0.76 9.41
CA ALA A 104 4.77 -0.25 9.89
C ALA A 104 4.49 -0.22 11.40
N PRO A 105 5.46 0.01 12.31
CA PRO A 105 5.19 0.02 13.75
C PRO A 105 4.08 1.00 14.18
N ALA A 106 4.02 2.19 13.57
CA ALA A 106 2.96 3.17 13.84
C ALA A 106 1.59 2.67 13.37
N THR A 107 1.56 2.06 12.19
CA THR A 107 0.33 1.51 11.62
C THR A 107 -0.17 0.30 12.42
N TYR A 108 0.73 -0.57 12.89
CA TYR A 108 0.37 -1.68 13.79
C TYR A 108 -0.27 -1.15 15.07
N ALA A 109 0.31 -0.11 15.68
CA ALA A 109 -0.24 0.49 16.88
C ALA A 109 -1.67 1.03 16.64
N LEU A 110 -1.92 1.71 15.52
CA LEU A 110 -3.25 2.18 15.15
C LEU A 110 -4.22 1.01 14.99
N TRP A 111 -3.84 -0.05 14.29
CA TRP A 111 -4.70 -1.22 14.09
C TRP A 111 -4.98 -1.99 15.40
N MET A 112 -4.03 -2.06 16.33
CA MET A 112 -4.25 -2.60 17.67
C MET A 112 -5.32 -1.80 18.42
N ILE A 113 -5.24 -0.48 18.39
CA ILE A 113 -6.20 0.42 19.04
C ILE A 113 -7.61 0.23 18.46
N MET A 114 -7.72 0.14 17.15
CA MET A 114 -8.99 -0.13 16.46
C MET A 114 -9.58 -1.49 16.88
N GLY A 115 -8.75 -2.53 16.90
CA GLY A 115 -9.16 -3.86 17.34
C GLY A 115 -9.59 -3.91 18.80
N GLU A 116 -8.86 -3.24 19.67
CA GLU A 116 -9.22 -3.13 21.11
C GLU A 116 -10.54 -2.38 21.30
N ALA A 117 -10.78 -1.30 20.57
CA ALA A 117 -12.04 -0.55 20.67
C ALA A 117 -13.24 -1.44 20.29
N LEU A 118 -13.15 -2.14 19.17
CA LEU A 118 -14.18 -3.08 18.73
C LEU A 118 -14.37 -4.23 19.73
N ALA A 119 -13.29 -4.85 20.18
CA ALA A 119 -13.35 -5.97 21.13
C ALA A 119 -13.98 -5.58 22.46
N ARG A 120 -13.64 -4.41 23.01
CA ARG A 120 -14.22 -3.87 24.26
C ARG A 120 -15.70 -3.57 24.09
N LYS A 121 -16.09 -2.90 23.00
CA LYS A 121 -17.49 -2.59 22.72
C LYS A 121 -18.32 -3.86 22.56
N HIS A 122 -17.83 -4.85 21.82
CA HIS A 122 -18.46 -6.15 21.69
C HIS A 122 -18.61 -6.86 23.05
N ALA A 123 -17.56 -6.88 23.87
CA ALA A 123 -17.60 -7.51 25.19
C ALA A 123 -18.63 -6.88 26.14
N ILE A 124 -18.83 -5.56 26.07
CA ILE A 124 -19.79 -4.83 26.89
C ILE A 124 -21.24 -5.01 26.40
N THR A 125 -21.44 -4.94 25.06
CA THR A 125 -22.78 -4.88 24.48
C THR A 125 -23.31 -6.22 23.99
N GLY A 126 -22.43 -7.17 23.66
CA GLY A 126 -22.79 -8.41 22.95
C GLY A 126 -23.29 -8.18 21.52
N ASP A 127 -23.13 -6.98 20.97
CA ASP A 127 -23.61 -6.63 19.64
C ASP A 127 -22.60 -7.10 18.57
N GLU A 128 -23.05 -8.03 17.73
CA GLU A 128 -22.24 -8.65 16.67
C GLU A 128 -21.70 -7.64 15.64
N ARG A 129 -22.26 -6.43 15.53
CA ARG A 129 -21.73 -5.37 14.66
C ARG A 129 -20.32 -4.95 15.04
N TYR A 130 -19.92 -5.12 16.30
CA TYR A 130 -18.56 -4.80 16.77
C TYR A 130 -17.62 -6.00 16.78
N LYS A 131 -18.08 -7.16 16.36
CA LYS A 131 -17.27 -8.38 16.36
C LYS A 131 -16.33 -8.40 15.16
N ALA A 132 -15.05 -8.25 15.42
CA ALA A 132 -14.02 -8.47 14.43
C ALA A 132 -13.60 -9.95 14.36
N ASP A 133 -13.21 -10.41 13.18
CA ASP A 133 -12.67 -11.77 13.05
C ASP A 133 -11.37 -11.91 13.86
N SER A 134 -11.33 -12.91 14.73
CA SER A 134 -10.18 -13.14 15.62
C SER A 134 -8.88 -13.47 14.90
N LYS A 135 -8.96 -13.99 13.66
CA LYS A 135 -7.78 -14.35 12.86
C LYS A 135 -7.17 -13.14 12.16
N SER A 136 -7.98 -12.20 11.72
CA SER A 136 -7.53 -11.00 11.00
C SER A 136 -7.32 -9.79 11.90
N SER A 137 -8.05 -9.68 13.02
CA SER A 137 -7.90 -8.54 13.95
C SER A 137 -6.52 -8.49 14.60
N MET A 138 -6.05 -7.27 14.84
CA MET A 138 -4.83 -6.98 15.59
C MET A 138 -5.22 -6.42 16.96
N LEU A 139 -4.61 -6.90 18.03
CA LEU A 139 -4.92 -6.51 19.39
C LEU A 139 -3.64 -6.11 20.15
N ALA A 140 -3.80 -5.44 21.28
CA ALA A 140 -2.69 -4.93 22.09
C ALA A 140 -1.63 -5.99 22.45
N ILE A 141 -2.06 -7.24 22.68
CA ILE A 141 -1.16 -8.36 22.97
C ILE A 141 -0.17 -8.63 21.82
N ASP A 142 -0.50 -8.26 20.58
CA ASP A 142 0.38 -8.49 19.41
C ASP A 142 1.65 -7.62 19.45
N ALA A 143 1.69 -6.56 20.28
CA ALA A 143 2.89 -5.78 20.50
C ALA A 143 4.07 -6.63 20.98
N LEU A 144 3.82 -7.73 21.68
CA LEU A 144 4.84 -8.69 22.12
C LEU A 144 5.52 -9.42 20.96
N GLY A 145 4.87 -9.48 19.79
CA GLY A 145 5.36 -10.16 18.60
C GLY A 145 6.18 -9.30 17.64
N PHE A 146 6.43 -8.04 17.98
CA PHE A 146 7.12 -7.13 17.08
C PHE A 146 8.57 -7.56 16.81
N ARG A 147 8.91 -7.71 15.52
CA ARG A 147 10.21 -8.20 15.01
C ARG A 147 10.63 -9.56 15.59
N ARG A 148 9.68 -10.37 15.97
CA ARG A 148 9.87 -11.76 16.38
C ARG A 148 9.44 -12.67 15.24
N GLY A 149 10.25 -13.56 14.77
CA GLY A 149 9.96 -14.41 13.62
C GLY A 149 8.64 -15.18 13.74
N ALA A 150 8.02 -15.50 12.61
CA ALA A 150 6.81 -16.32 12.56
C ALA A 150 7.02 -17.68 13.26
N GLY A 151 6.05 -18.08 14.08
CA GLY A 151 6.07 -19.34 14.83
C GLY A 151 6.85 -19.33 16.14
N ALA A 152 7.61 -18.26 16.44
CA ALA A 152 8.39 -18.18 17.66
C ALA A 152 7.59 -17.75 18.91
N LEU A 153 6.34 -17.33 18.75
CA LEU A 153 5.61 -16.64 19.82
C LEU A 153 5.17 -17.55 20.95
N ALA A 154 4.72 -18.75 20.66
CA ALA A 154 4.43 -19.75 21.70
C ALA A 154 5.73 -20.14 22.42
N THR A 155 6.80 -20.37 21.65
CA THR A 155 8.14 -20.67 22.15
C THR A 155 8.68 -19.54 23.05
N ILE A 156 8.49 -18.28 22.67
CA ILE A 156 8.90 -17.12 23.50
C ILE A 156 8.23 -17.16 24.86
N LEU A 157 6.94 -17.45 24.92
CA LEU A 157 6.21 -17.52 26.20
C LEU A 157 6.67 -18.71 27.05
N GLU A 158 6.93 -19.87 26.43
CA GLU A 158 7.45 -21.07 27.11
C GLU A 158 8.88 -20.85 27.62
N GLU A 159 9.77 -20.36 26.77
CA GLU A 159 11.18 -20.09 27.11
C GLU A 159 11.35 -19.06 28.24
N ASN A 160 10.43 -18.11 28.32
CA ASN A 160 10.43 -17.09 29.37
C ASN A 160 9.53 -17.46 30.57
N GLY A 161 8.97 -18.68 30.61
CA GLY A 161 8.11 -19.11 31.73
C GLY A 161 6.78 -18.35 31.85
N LEU A 162 6.30 -17.76 30.75
CA LEU A 162 5.11 -16.92 30.73
C LEU A 162 3.85 -17.59 30.18
N ALA A 163 3.95 -18.83 29.70
CA ALA A 163 2.85 -19.52 29.04
C ALA A 163 1.56 -19.63 29.87
N ASP A 164 1.70 -19.77 31.18
CA ASP A 164 0.58 -19.84 32.13
C ASP A 164 0.41 -18.56 32.99
N HIS A 165 1.13 -17.51 32.69
CA HIS A 165 1.01 -16.26 33.43
C HIS A 165 -0.35 -15.58 33.16
N PRO A 166 -1.09 -15.10 34.19
CA PRO A 166 -2.43 -14.50 34.01
C PRO A 166 -2.45 -13.33 33.02
N ALA A 167 -1.41 -12.49 32.97
CA ALA A 167 -1.32 -11.38 32.03
C ALA A 167 -1.26 -11.84 30.56
N MET A 168 -0.93 -13.11 30.29
CA MET A 168 -0.83 -13.69 28.97
C MET A 168 -2.07 -14.53 28.58
N ALA A 169 -3.17 -14.44 29.33
CA ALA A 169 -4.38 -15.22 29.08
C ALA A 169 -4.92 -15.05 27.65
N GLN A 170 -4.87 -13.85 27.11
CA GLN A 170 -5.30 -13.57 25.74
C GLN A 170 -4.37 -14.25 24.70
N ALA A 171 -3.07 -14.26 24.93
CA ALA A 171 -2.10 -14.97 24.10
C ALA A 171 -2.36 -16.49 24.12
N LYS A 172 -2.74 -17.06 25.25
CA LYS A 172 -3.07 -18.47 25.38
C LYS A 172 -4.33 -18.87 24.57
N ILE A 173 -5.31 -18.00 24.50
CA ILE A 173 -6.60 -18.24 23.80
C ILE A 173 -6.43 -18.03 22.28
N ARG A 174 -5.83 -16.95 21.86
CA ARG A 174 -5.79 -16.47 20.48
C ARG A 174 -4.43 -16.67 19.80
N GLY A 175 -3.35 -16.70 20.56
CA GLY A 175 -1.99 -16.54 20.11
C GLY A 175 -1.57 -15.05 20.02
N ILE A 176 -0.33 -14.82 19.66
CA ILE A 176 0.26 -13.50 19.39
C ILE A 176 0.66 -13.47 17.92
N ARG A 177 0.37 -12.37 17.21
CA ARG A 177 0.82 -12.20 15.84
C ARG A 177 2.31 -11.87 15.79
N ALA A 178 3.03 -12.44 14.83
CA ALA A 178 4.34 -11.95 14.44
C ALA A 178 4.15 -10.65 13.65
N LEU A 179 4.79 -9.58 14.07
CA LEU A 179 4.75 -8.30 13.40
C LEU A 179 6.12 -8.01 12.78
N SER A 180 6.15 -7.89 11.46
CA SER A 180 7.37 -7.61 10.69
C SER A 180 7.87 -6.18 10.93
N GLY A 181 9.15 -5.92 10.65
CA GLY A 181 9.71 -4.57 10.74
C GLY A 181 9.32 -3.66 9.57
N HIS A 182 8.69 -4.22 8.54
CA HIS A 182 8.18 -3.54 7.36
C HIS A 182 6.79 -4.07 7.03
N SER A 183 5.98 -3.25 6.35
CA SER A 183 4.61 -3.61 5.99
C SER A 183 4.55 -4.77 5.01
N GLU A 184 3.60 -5.67 5.22
CA GLU A 184 3.32 -6.82 4.36
C GLU A 184 1.83 -6.88 3.99
N THR A 185 1.50 -7.58 2.92
CA THR A 185 0.09 -7.75 2.49
C THR A 185 -0.71 -8.68 3.40
N THR A 186 -0.06 -9.37 4.31
CA THR A 186 -0.72 -10.09 5.42
C THR A 186 -1.28 -9.16 6.48
N ASP A 187 -0.79 -7.91 6.52
CA ASP A 187 -1.22 -6.92 7.52
C ASP A 187 -2.58 -6.33 7.13
N LEU A 188 -3.53 -6.35 8.02
CA LEU A 188 -4.89 -5.81 7.93
C LEU A 188 -5.27 -5.16 6.57
N THR A 189 -5.30 -3.85 6.51
CA THR A 189 -5.72 -3.12 5.30
C THR A 189 -4.59 -2.91 4.28
N ASN A 190 -3.33 -3.24 4.62
CA ASN A 190 -2.20 -2.97 3.75
C ASN A 190 -2.19 -3.87 2.49
N ASP A 191 -1.99 -3.27 1.33
CA ASP A 191 -2.08 -3.92 0.02
C ASP A 191 -0.72 -3.94 -0.73
N VAL A 192 0.39 -3.84 0.00
CA VAL A 192 1.74 -3.86 -0.58
C VAL A 192 2.78 -4.42 0.39
N ASN A 193 3.77 -5.17 -0.11
CA ASN A 193 4.97 -5.46 0.66
C ASN A 193 5.94 -4.30 0.54
N GLY A 194 6.16 -3.59 1.64
CA GLY A 194 7.09 -2.47 1.75
C GLY A 194 8.48 -2.94 2.20
N GLY A 195 9.50 -2.67 1.43
CA GLY A 195 10.89 -2.99 1.80
C GLY A 195 11.86 -2.07 1.07
N PRO A 196 12.22 -2.36 -0.18
CA PRO A 196 13.04 -1.45 -0.96
C PRO A 196 12.30 -0.13 -1.24
N SER A 197 12.93 1.00 -0.91
CA SER A 197 12.35 2.33 -1.07
C SER A 197 11.88 2.60 -2.50
N GLY A 198 10.67 3.12 -2.66
CA GLY A 198 10.05 3.49 -3.93
C GLY A 198 9.49 2.34 -4.77
N ILE A 199 9.70 1.07 -4.39
CA ILE A 199 9.16 -0.08 -5.13
C ILE A 199 7.68 -0.28 -4.85
N GLY A 200 7.28 -0.19 -3.59
CA GLY A 200 5.89 -0.39 -3.19
C GLY A 200 4.96 0.55 -3.94
N ILE A 201 5.25 1.85 -3.91
CA ILE A 201 4.43 2.86 -4.57
C ILE A 201 4.39 2.70 -6.10
N ALA A 202 5.45 2.19 -6.71
CA ALA A 202 5.50 2.03 -8.16
C ALA A 202 4.42 1.06 -8.70
N THR A 203 3.87 0.17 -7.86
CA THR A 203 2.78 -0.74 -8.25
C THR A 203 1.39 -0.07 -8.25
N ALA A 204 1.26 1.10 -7.62
CA ALA A 204 -0.04 1.76 -7.42
C ALA A 204 -0.75 2.15 -8.71
N ALA A 205 0.01 2.53 -9.75
CA ALA A 205 -0.55 2.84 -11.07
C ALA A 205 -1.28 1.64 -11.69
N GLY A 206 -0.65 0.46 -11.62
CA GLY A 206 -1.26 -0.78 -12.12
C GLY A 206 -2.47 -1.22 -11.31
N LYS A 207 -2.41 -1.05 -9.97
CA LYS A 207 -3.57 -1.33 -9.10
C LYS A 207 -4.76 -0.44 -9.45
N ALA A 208 -4.54 0.87 -9.60
CA ALA A 208 -5.60 1.80 -9.96
C ALA A 208 -6.18 1.50 -11.35
N ALA A 209 -5.34 1.26 -12.34
CA ALA A 209 -5.77 0.94 -13.70
C ALA A 209 -6.51 -0.41 -13.78
N PHE A 210 -6.20 -1.38 -12.91
CA PHE A 210 -6.97 -2.62 -12.80
C PHE A 210 -8.45 -2.34 -12.49
N TRP A 211 -8.72 -1.52 -11.48
CA TRP A 211 -10.09 -1.21 -11.08
C TRP A 211 -10.84 -0.39 -12.14
N ASP A 212 -10.15 0.52 -12.85
CA ASP A 212 -10.72 1.18 -14.01
C ASP A 212 -11.05 0.16 -15.11
N MET A 213 -10.15 -0.77 -15.42
CA MET A 213 -10.37 -1.83 -16.41
C MET A 213 -11.55 -2.75 -16.04
N MET A 214 -11.79 -2.99 -14.77
CA MET A 214 -12.93 -3.76 -14.28
C MET A 214 -14.24 -2.95 -14.31
N GLY A 215 -14.20 -1.67 -14.61
CA GLY A 215 -15.37 -0.78 -14.64
C GLY A 215 -15.86 -0.40 -13.25
N ALA A 216 -15.02 -0.49 -12.24
CA ALA A 216 -15.37 -0.12 -10.88
C ALA A 216 -15.63 1.39 -10.77
N ASP A 217 -16.57 1.75 -9.89
CA ASP A 217 -16.85 3.15 -9.55
C ASP A 217 -15.57 3.89 -9.12
N PRO A 218 -15.35 5.15 -9.55
CA PRO A 218 -14.19 5.96 -9.16
C PRO A 218 -14.05 6.20 -7.66
N SER A 219 -15.10 5.98 -6.87
CA SER A 219 -15.05 6.08 -5.40
C SER A 219 -14.14 5.05 -4.75
N LEU A 220 -13.89 3.89 -5.38
CA LEU A 220 -12.89 2.93 -4.91
C LEU A 220 -11.49 3.49 -5.15
N LYS A 221 -10.73 3.69 -4.07
CA LYS A 221 -9.46 4.42 -4.04
C LYS A 221 -8.26 3.51 -3.82
N ILE A 222 -7.13 3.93 -4.37
CA ILE A 222 -5.78 3.44 -4.03
C ILE A 222 -5.07 4.57 -3.32
N ILE A 223 -4.85 4.44 -2.01
CA ILE A 223 -4.22 5.48 -1.18
C ILE A 223 -2.84 4.98 -0.76
N ALA A 224 -1.78 5.67 -1.20
CA ALA A 224 -0.40 5.32 -0.91
C ALA A 224 0.26 6.39 -0.06
N ILE A 225 0.96 5.99 1.01
CA ILE A 225 1.77 6.89 1.84
C ILE A 225 3.24 6.56 1.62
N GLU A 226 4.04 7.57 1.26
CA GLU A 226 5.49 7.43 1.02
C GLU A 226 6.24 8.69 1.45
N GLY A 227 7.55 8.56 1.71
CA GLY A 227 8.44 9.68 2.02
C GLY A 227 9.14 10.24 0.78
N GLU A 228 9.49 11.51 0.82
CA GLU A 228 10.15 12.20 -0.30
C GLU A 228 11.47 11.57 -0.70
N PHE A 229 12.25 11.06 0.25
CA PHE A 229 13.52 10.37 -0.07
C PHE A 229 13.30 9.10 -0.90
N ALA A 230 12.31 8.28 -0.55
CA ALA A 230 11.96 7.09 -1.33
C ALA A 230 11.50 7.47 -2.74
N LEU A 231 10.86 8.63 -2.89
CA LEU A 231 10.40 9.15 -4.16
C LEU A 231 11.52 9.71 -5.05
N THR A 232 12.77 9.72 -4.58
CA THR A 232 13.95 9.97 -5.43
C THR A 232 14.45 8.72 -6.16
N SER A 233 14.00 7.52 -5.79
CA SER A 233 14.42 6.28 -6.44
C SER A 233 14.04 6.26 -7.92
N GLY A 234 14.84 5.56 -8.75
CA GLY A 234 14.54 5.41 -10.18
C GLY A 234 13.15 4.84 -10.44
N HIS A 235 12.71 3.86 -9.64
CA HIS A 235 11.38 3.25 -9.74
C HIS A 235 10.26 4.27 -9.51
N SER A 236 10.42 5.15 -8.52
CA SER A 236 9.45 6.23 -8.25
C SER A 236 9.45 7.30 -9.35
N GLN A 237 10.59 7.55 -10.01
CA GLN A 237 10.63 8.47 -11.15
C GLN A 237 9.85 7.90 -12.34
N GLU A 238 10.01 6.60 -12.62
CA GLU A 238 9.25 5.92 -13.66
C GLU A 238 7.76 5.85 -13.33
N PHE A 239 7.40 5.64 -12.05
CA PHE A 239 6.01 5.63 -11.56
C PHE A 239 5.25 6.91 -11.90
N LYS A 240 5.89 8.09 -11.83
CA LYS A 240 5.24 9.37 -12.17
C LYS A 240 4.66 9.34 -13.58
N THR A 241 5.44 8.84 -14.53
CA THR A 241 5.01 8.70 -15.94
C THR A 241 3.97 7.59 -16.11
N GLN A 242 4.15 6.45 -15.42
CA GLN A 242 3.23 5.31 -15.52
C GLN A 242 1.81 5.67 -15.09
N ALA A 243 1.67 6.37 -13.95
CA ALA A 243 0.36 6.76 -13.43
C ALA A 243 -0.39 7.70 -14.41
N VAL A 244 0.33 8.65 -15.01
CA VAL A 244 -0.24 9.56 -16.01
C VAL A 244 -0.55 8.82 -17.31
N ALA A 245 0.33 7.93 -17.77
CA ALA A 245 0.11 7.16 -19.00
C ALA A 245 -1.13 6.27 -18.92
N GLN A 246 -1.44 5.71 -17.74
CA GLN A 246 -2.65 4.91 -17.52
C GLN A 246 -3.90 5.75 -17.24
N ARG A 247 -3.80 7.07 -17.12
CA ARG A 247 -4.93 8.00 -16.92
C ARG A 247 -5.81 7.61 -15.71
N VAL A 248 -5.18 7.25 -14.58
CA VAL A 248 -5.87 6.67 -13.41
C VAL A 248 -6.73 7.66 -12.62
N GLY A 249 -6.55 8.97 -12.84
CA GLY A 249 -7.39 10.01 -12.24
C GLY A 249 -7.35 10.02 -10.70
N LYS A 250 -8.46 10.47 -10.10
CA LYS A 250 -8.61 10.58 -8.65
C LYS A 250 -8.65 9.24 -7.90
N ARG A 251 -8.69 8.12 -8.62
CA ARG A 251 -8.58 6.79 -8.00
C ARG A 251 -7.22 6.61 -7.31
N LEU A 252 -6.15 7.18 -7.86
CA LEU A 252 -4.81 7.13 -7.26
C LEU A 252 -4.51 8.39 -6.48
N ARG A 253 -4.28 8.24 -5.18
CA ARG A 253 -3.98 9.29 -4.21
C ARG A 253 -2.68 8.98 -3.49
N VAL A 254 -1.69 9.84 -3.64
CA VAL A 254 -0.40 9.73 -2.97
C VAL A 254 -0.33 10.78 -1.86
N LEU A 255 0.02 10.35 -0.66
CA LEU A 255 0.31 11.23 0.47
C LEU A 255 1.83 11.21 0.71
N MET A 256 2.50 12.27 0.30
CA MET A 256 3.94 12.42 0.50
C MET A 256 4.21 13.06 1.86
N SER A 257 4.92 12.32 2.71
CA SER A 257 5.49 12.87 3.94
C SER A 257 6.80 13.59 3.60
N TYR A 258 6.73 14.91 3.50
CA TYR A 258 7.87 15.75 3.16
C TYR A 258 8.47 16.38 4.43
N ASN A 259 9.56 15.81 4.92
CA ASN A 259 10.26 16.29 6.13
C ASN A 259 11.72 16.69 5.86
N ASN A 260 12.19 16.57 4.63
CA ASN A 260 13.56 16.90 4.19
C ASN A 260 14.66 16.13 4.96
N ALA A 261 14.34 14.98 5.55
CA ALA A 261 15.28 14.23 6.38
C ALA A 261 15.39 12.76 5.97
N GLY A 262 16.54 12.37 5.47
CA GLY A 262 16.92 11.00 5.17
C GLY A 262 17.42 10.23 6.40
N ILE A 263 18.26 9.22 6.15
CA ILE A 263 18.99 8.47 7.17
C ILE A 263 20.27 9.22 7.54
N ASP A 264 20.99 9.65 6.51
CA ASP A 264 22.33 10.20 6.65
C ASP A 264 22.33 11.73 6.70
N ASP A 265 21.39 12.37 5.98
CA ASP A 265 21.39 13.82 5.82
C ASP A 265 20.03 14.35 5.32
N GLU A 266 19.93 15.65 5.10
CA GLU A 266 18.79 16.31 4.45
C GLU A 266 18.78 16.08 2.94
N LEU A 267 17.59 15.91 2.37
CA LEU A 267 17.46 15.73 0.92
C LEU A 267 17.98 16.95 0.16
N LEU A 268 17.50 18.13 0.52
CA LEU A 268 17.82 19.37 -0.18
C LEU A 268 19.25 19.81 0.09
N GLY A 269 19.79 19.53 1.28
CA GLY A 269 21.17 19.87 1.63
C GLY A 269 22.20 18.95 0.97
N SER A 270 21.94 17.65 0.94
CA SER A 270 22.92 16.64 0.47
C SER A 270 22.82 16.33 -1.01
N VAL A 271 21.63 16.39 -1.58
CA VAL A 271 21.37 15.96 -2.97
C VAL A 271 21.16 17.16 -3.91
N VAL A 272 20.34 18.11 -3.52
CA VAL A 272 19.94 19.26 -4.34
C VAL A 272 19.88 20.50 -3.48
N LYS A 273 20.30 21.65 -4.01
CA LYS A 273 20.16 22.91 -3.28
C LYS A 273 18.70 23.36 -3.23
N GLU A 274 18.27 23.86 -2.08
CA GLU A 274 16.88 24.26 -1.79
C GLU A 274 16.30 25.26 -2.81
N ASP A 275 17.11 26.19 -3.31
CA ASP A 275 16.69 27.20 -4.27
C ASP A 275 16.46 26.66 -5.69
N THR A 276 16.90 25.42 -5.97
CA THR A 276 16.78 24.78 -7.28
C THR A 276 15.84 23.58 -7.31
N TYR A 277 15.50 23.02 -6.16
CA TYR A 277 14.65 21.81 -6.07
C TYR A 277 13.24 22.16 -5.63
N ARG A 278 12.30 22.04 -6.55
CA ARG A 278 10.88 22.31 -6.31
C ARG A 278 10.09 21.01 -6.50
N ILE A 279 9.74 20.37 -5.39
CA ILE A 279 9.02 19.09 -5.41
C ILE A 279 7.67 19.25 -6.10
N GLU A 280 6.92 20.27 -5.77
CA GLU A 280 5.59 20.54 -6.34
C GLU A 280 5.67 20.72 -7.86
N ASP A 281 6.64 21.51 -8.33
CA ASP A 281 6.85 21.76 -9.76
C ASP A 281 7.27 20.47 -10.48
N GLN A 282 8.07 19.62 -9.83
CA GLN A 282 8.48 18.35 -10.40
C GLN A 282 7.27 17.45 -10.67
N TRP A 283 6.37 17.28 -9.72
CA TRP A 283 5.21 16.42 -9.88
C TRP A 283 4.19 17.01 -10.87
N SER A 284 3.92 18.31 -10.79
CA SER A 284 2.99 18.98 -11.71
C SER A 284 3.48 18.93 -13.16
N SER A 285 4.80 19.06 -13.40
CA SER A 285 5.38 18.97 -14.74
C SER A 285 5.24 17.58 -15.38
N TYR A 286 5.08 16.52 -14.57
CA TYR A 286 4.74 15.18 -15.06
C TYR A 286 3.24 15.01 -15.37
N GLY A 287 2.40 16.00 -15.06
CA GLY A 287 0.96 15.93 -15.28
C GLY A 287 0.15 15.45 -14.10
N TRP A 288 0.67 15.60 -12.88
CA TRP A 288 -0.06 15.31 -11.64
C TRP A 288 -0.81 16.53 -11.14
N ASN A 289 -1.95 16.31 -10.48
CA ASN A 289 -2.57 17.30 -9.61
C ASN A 289 -1.85 17.27 -8.26
N VAL A 290 -1.29 18.40 -7.86
CA VAL A 290 -0.47 18.55 -6.64
C VAL A 290 -1.21 19.40 -5.63
N PHE A 291 -1.37 18.91 -4.41
CA PHE A 291 -1.97 19.64 -3.29
C PHE A 291 -0.90 19.84 -2.23
N LYS A 292 -0.78 21.08 -1.74
CA LYS A 292 0.21 21.44 -0.75
C LYS A 292 -0.42 21.57 0.62
N VAL A 293 0.21 20.94 1.61
CA VAL A 293 -0.14 21.05 3.02
C VAL A 293 1.08 21.60 3.77
N ASP A 294 0.93 22.80 4.34
CA ASP A 294 2.05 23.49 4.99
C ASP A 294 2.40 22.91 6.36
N ASP A 295 1.45 22.22 6.99
CA ASP A 295 1.66 21.50 8.25
C ASP A 295 0.83 20.22 8.25
N ALA A 296 1.45 19.11 7.87
CA ALA A 296 0.82 17.78 7.88
C ALA A 296 0.84 17.10 9.27
N THR A 297 1.26 17.79 10.32
CA THR A 297 1.00 17.40 11.71
C THR A 297 -0.37 17.88 12.19
N ASN A 298 -0.98 18.80 11.46
CA ASN A 298 -2.31 19.34 11.72
C ASN A 298 -3.38 18.53 10.97
N TYR A 299 -4.25 17.87 11.72
CA TYR A 299 -5.31 17.02 11.14
C TYR A 299 -6.30 17.79 10.26
N ASP A 300 -6.62 19.07 10.56
CA ASP A 300 -7.51 19.87 9.71
C ASP A 300 -6.92 20.02 8.29
N GLN A 301 -5.61 20.28 8.19
CA GLN A 301 -4.95 20.42 6.89
C GLN A 301 -4.88 19.08 6.15
N VAL A 302 -4.58 17.98 6.85
CA VAL A 302 -4.53 16.65 6.24
C VAL A 302 -5.91 16.22 5.74
N VAL A 303 -6.94 16.33 6.57
CA VAL A 303 -8.31 15.96 6.20
C VAL A 303 -8.86 16.90 5.11
N GLY A 304 -8.53 18.18 5.17
CA GLY A 304 -8.87 19.14 4.11
C GLY A 304 -8.27 18.76 2.75
N ALA A 305 -7.03 18.26 2.73
CA ALA A 305 -6.40 17.77 1.50
C ALA A 305 -7.08 16.48 0.99
N LEU A 306 -7.40 15.54 1.89
CA LEU A 306 -8.16 14.33 1.53
C LEU A 306 -9.53 14.70 0.94
N LYS A 307 -10.25 15.63 1.58
CA LYS A 307 -11.55 16.13 1.10
C LYS A 307 -11.43 16.84 -0.25
N THR A 308 -10.36 17.60 -0.46
CA THR A 308 -10.09 18.25 -1.75
C THR A 308 -9.94 17.20 -2.86
N MET A 309 -9.22 16.11 -2.60
CA MET A 309 -9.07 15.02 -3.56
C MET A 309 -10.39 14.25 -3.78
N GLU A 310 -11.22 14.13 -2.75
CA GLU A 310 -12.55 13.50 -2.88
C GLU A 310 -13.47 14.31 -3.79
N ASP A 311 -13.51 15.62 -3.58
CA ASP A 311 -14.35 16.54 -4.33
C ASP A 311 -13.77 16.96 -5.69
N TRP A 312 -12.64 16.37 -6.10
CA TRP A 312 -12.02 16.70 -7.37
C TRP A 312 -12.85 16.21 -8.55
N ASP A 313 -12.72 16.90 -9.67
CA ASP A 313 -13.42 16.60 -10.90
C ASP A 313 -13.12 15.15 -11.36
N GLU A 314 -14.16 14.36 -11.59
CA GLU A 314 -14.07 12.96 -12.02
C GLU A 314 -13.58 12.81 -13.45
N ASP A 315 -13.81 13.83 -14.29
CA ASP A 315 -13.35 13.86 -15.67
C ASP A 315 -11.86 14.18 -15.76
N ASP A 316 -11.26 14.74 -14.70
CA ASP A 316 -9.81 14.93 -14.63
C ASP A 316 -9.09 13.61 -14.37
N ARG A 317 -8.49 13.06 -15.41
CA ARG A 317 -7.80 11.77 -15.39
C ARG A 317 -6.33 11.86 -14.95
N ARG A 318 -5.90 13.00 -14.40
CA ARG A 318 -4.57 13.17 -13.79
C ARG A 318 -4.55 12.58 -12.38
N PRO A 319 -3.52 11.78 -12.03
CA PRO A 319 -3.37 11.26 -10.67
C PRO A 319 -3.09 12.40 -9.68
N MET A 320 -3.25 12.12 -8.39
CA MET A 320 -3.20 13.13 -7.33
C MET A 320 -2.10 12.85 -6.32
N ILE A 321 -1.43 13.91 -5.88
CA ILE A 321 -0.45 13.85 -4.79
C ILE A 321 -0.63 15.01 -3.82
N VAL A 322 -0.60 14.70 -2.54
CA VAL A 322 -0.41 15.67 -1.45
C VAL A 322 1.08 15.78 -1.14
N VAL A 323 1.64 16.96 -1.23
CA VAL A 323 2.98 17.29 -0.72
C VAL A 323 2.81 17.99 0.62
N GLY A 324 2.92 17.22 1.70
CA GLY A 324 2.67 17.75 3.04
C GLY A 324 3.93 17.81 3.88
N LYS A 325 4.19 18.99 4.45
CA LYS A 325 5.30 19.17 5.38
C LYS A 325 5.03 18.41 6.66
N THR A 326 5.89 17.45 6.96
CA THR A 326 5.88 16.68 8.21
C THR A 326 7.13 16.98 9.00
N VAL A 327 7.15 16.55 10.26
CA VAL A 327 8.33 16.61 11.12
C VAL A 327 8.76 15.19 11.43
N LYS A 328 9.94 14.79 10.96
CA LYS A 328 10.51 13.48 11.29
C LYS A 328 10.88 13.48 12.78
N GLY A 329 10.28 12.60 13.55
CA GLY A 329 10.36 12.63 15.01
C GLY A 329 9.26 13.45 15.68
N PHE A 330 8.18 13.83 14.94
CA PHE A 330 7.04 14.52 15.50
C PHE A 330 6.48 13.80 16.74
N TRP A 331 6.23 14.57 17.80
CA TRP A 331 5.61 14.06 19.01
C TRP A 331 4.42 14.91 19.43
N PRO A 332 3.20 14.37 19.58
CA PRO A 332 2.01 15.15 19.92
C PRO A 332 2.10 15.90 21.25
N GLY A 333 2.90 15.41 22.20
CA GLY A 333 3.13 16.04 23.49
C GLY A 333 4.26 17.08 23.51
N ALA A 334 4.92 17.35 22.37
CA ALA A 334 5.98 18.35 22.28
C ALA A 334 5.40 19.77 22.15
N LYS A 335 6.10 20.73 22.72
CA LYS A 335 5.79 22.16 22.60
C LYS A 335 7.09 22.93 22.39
N ASP A 336 7.14 23.75 21.36
CA ASP A 336 8.30 24.60 21.02
C ASP A 336 9.62 23.79 20.95
N GLY A 337 9.56 22.57 20.36
CA GLY A 337 10.70 21.67 20.26
C GLY A 337 11.11 20.98 21.55
N MET A 338 10.31 21.04 22.59
CA MET A 338 10.56 20.45 23.90
C MET A 338 9.48 19.46 24.31
N ILE A 339 9.88 18.39 25.00
CA ILE A 339 8.99 17.43 25.65
C ILE A 339 9.27 17.52 27.16
N GLY A 340 8.49 18.32 27.87
CA GLY A 340 8.85 18.72 29.22
C GLY A 340 10.14 19.56 29.23
N GLU A 341 11.18 19.06 29.91
CA GLU A 341 12.50 19.69 29.96
C GLU A 341 13.50 19.10 28.95
N VAL A 342 13.09 18.10 28.16
CA VAL A 342 13.96 17.37 27.23
C VAL A 342 13.76 17.91 25.81
N THR A 343 14.84 18.19 25.10
CA THR A 343 14.79 18.59 23.68
C THR A 343 14.26 17.47 22.82
N GLN A 344 13.30 17.76 21.95
CA GLN A 344 12.75 16.81 21.00
C GLN A 344 13.83 16.38 19.99
N VAL A 345 13.95 15.08 19.75
CA VAL A 345 14.83 14.51 18.71
C VAL A 345 14.07 14.47 17.40
N VAL A 346 14.54 15.22 16.42
CA VAL A 346 13.89 15.38 15.10
C VAL A 346 14.87 15.08 13.97
N ASP A 347 14.40 15.14 12.73
CA ASP A 347 15.14 15.00 11.47
C ASP A 347 15.92 13.68 11.39
N HIS A 348 17.07 13.66 10.72
CA HIS A 348 17.86 12.45 10.52
C HIS A 348 18.26 11.78 11.84
N ALA A 349 18.49 12.55 12.91
CA ALA A 349 18.81 12.03 14.25
C ALA A 349 17.69 11.15 14.85
N SER A 350 16.45 11.32 14.39
CA SER A 350 15.29 10.54 14.84
C SER A 350 15.03 9.26 14.02
N HIS A 351 15.82 8.96 12.98
CA HIS A 351 15.51 7.93 12.00
C HIS A 351 15.29 6.54 12.61
N ALA A 352 16.34 5.97 13.18
CA ALA A 352 16.27 4.65 13.81
C ALA A 352 15.83 4.77 15.28
N TYR A 353 15.24 3.68 15.79
CA TYR A 353 14.99 3.59 17.21
C TYR A 353 16.32 3.35 17.94
N GLY A 354 16.86 4.41 18.54
CA GLY A 354 18.13 4.39 19.26
C GLY A 354 18.02 4.79 20.73
N MET A 355 16.79 4.93 21.24
CA MET A 355 16.56 5.31 22.64
C MET A 355 16.94 4.14 23.58
N PRO A 356 17.76 4.39 24.63
CA PRO A 356 17.97 3.40 25.66
C PRO A 356 16.65 2.94 26.29
N MET A 357 16.55 1.66 26.62
CA MET A 357 15.36 1.12 27.27
C MET A 357 15.09 1.88 28.58
N ASN A 358 13.87 2.41 28.70
CA ASN A 358 13.47 3.24 29.84
C ASN A 358 14.41 4.44 30.10
N GLY A 359 15.14 4.91 29.06
CA GLY A 359 16.02 6.06 29.15
C GLY A 359 15.30 7.40 29.28
N GLU A 360 16.02 8.46 29.54
CA GLU A 360 15.50 9.80 29.83
C GLU A 360 14.54 10.31 28.72
N TYR A 361 14.94 10.19 27.47
CA TYR A 361 14.09 10.63 26.35
C TYR A 361 12.79 9.83 26.26
N PHE A 362 12.85 8.52 26.40
CA PHE A 362 11.65 7.67 26.45
C PHE A 362 10.75 8.04 27.64
N GLN A 363 11.34 8.29 28.83
CA GLN A 363 10.56 8.73 30.00
C GLN A 363 9.87 10.06 29.75
N ALA A 364 10.52 11.03 29.08
CA ALA A 364 9.90 12.31 28.71
C ALA A 364 8.69 12.12 27.77
N LEU A 365 8.81 11.23 26.76
CA LEU A 365 7.69 10.86 25.88
C LEU A 365 6.52 10.29 26.71
N ALA A 366 6.81 9.32 27.58
CA ALA A 366 5.84 8.66 28.43
C ALA A 366 5.16 9.65 29.41
N GLU A 367 5.92 10.51 30.06
CA GLU A 367 5.38 11.53 30.99
C GLU A 367 4.47 12.53 30.31
N SER A 368 4.74 12.90 29.06
CA SER A 368 3.85 13.78 28.30
C SER A 368 2.50 13.14 28.05
N PHE A 369 2.47 11.84 27.76
CA PHE A 369 1.26 11.03 27.60
C PHE A 369 0.52 10.84 28.93
N GLU A 370 1.24 10.44 29.98
CA GLU A 370 0.69 10.27 31.35
C GLU A 370 -0.01 11.55 31.82
N ARG A 371 0.62 12.70 31.57
CA ARG A 371 0.07 14.02 31.97
C ARG A 371 -1.23 14.35 31.22
N LYS A 372 -1.30 14.02 29.92
CA LYS A 372 -2.51 14.30 29.13
C LYS A 372 -3.66 13.40 29.56
N TYR A 373 -3.41 12.11 29.75
CA TYR A 373 -4.47 11.14 29.97
C TYR A 373 -4.67 10.70 31.41
N GLY A 374 -3.86 11.19 32.35
CA GLY A 374 -3.98 10.82 33.76
C GLY A 374 -3.79 9.31 34.01
N VAL A 375 -2.82 8.71 33.35
CA VAL A 375 -2.36 7.33 33.56
C VAL A 375 -0.94 7.37 34.11
N THR A 376 -0.43 6.23 34.61
CA THR A 376 0.95 6.11 35.09
C THR A 376 1.51 4.78 34.64
N PHE A 377 2.57 4.80 33.86
CA PHE A 377 3.27 3.59 33.41
C PHE A 377 4.08 2.98 34.52
N GLU A 378 4.15 1.64 34.54
CA GLU A 378 4.88 0.90 35.57
C GLU A 378 6.31 0.59 35.14
N GLY A 379 7.25 0.72 36.10
CA GLY A 379 8.64 0.28 35.94
C GLY A 379 9.51 1.11 35.00
N ILE A 380 8.96 2.04 34.21
CA ILE A 380 9.77 2.79 33.21
C ILE A 380 10.84 3.68 33.83
N ARG A 381 10.66 4.09 35.11
CA ARG A 381 11.62 4.94 35.85
C ARG A 381 12.68 4.13 36.60
N SER A 382 12.60 2.80 36.58
CA SER A 382 13.60 1.91 37.21
C SER A 382 14.80 1.63 36.29
N GLY A 383 14.80 2.17 35.07
CA GLY A 383 15.89 1.97 34.10
C GLY A 383 15.70 0.72 33.24
N ALA A 384 16.80 0.29 32.64
CA ALA A 384 16.78 -0.85 31.70
C ALA A 384 16.45 -2.18 32.43
N VAL A 385 15.61 -2.99 31.80
CA VAL A 385 15.22 -4.33 32.26
C VAL A 385 16.02 -5.36 31.46
N SER A 386 16.80 -6.17 32.12
CA SER A 386 17.69 -7.17 31.50
C SER A 386 17.04 -8.55 31.37
N ASP A 387 16.14 -8.91 32.31
CA ASP A 387 15.41 -10.17 32.27
C ASP A 387 14.29 -10.14 31.22
N ASP A 388 14.25 -11.13 30.31
CA ASP A 388 13.32 -11.17 29.20
C ASP A 388 11.86 -11.33 29.66
N SER A 389 11.63 -12.11 30.72
CA SER A 389 10.29 -12.31 31.28
C SER A 389 9.75 -11.02 31.89
N GLU A 390 10.58 -10.34 32.68
CA GLU A 390 10.21 -9.07 33.29
C GLU A 390 9.99 -8.00 32.23
N ARG A 391 10.80 -7.96 31.18
CA ARG A 391 10.68 -7.04 30.05
C ARG A 391 9.36 -7.24 29.30
N LEU A 392 8.99 -8.49 28.98
CA LEU A 392 7.73 -8.80 28.29
C LEU A 392 6.51 -8.48 29.17
N LEU A 393 6.58 -8.77 30.47
CA LEU A 393 5.53 -8.41 31.42
C LEU A 393 5.38 -6.90 31.56
N GLN A 394 6.49 -6.16 31.66
CA GLN A 394 6.46 -4.71 31.74
C GLN A 394 5.90 -4.09 30.46
N LEU A 395 6.29 -4.59 29.27
CA LEU A 395 5.68 -4.18 28.00
C LEU A 395 4.16 -4.42 28.02
N LYS A 396 3.74 -5.64 28.37
CA LYS A 396 2.30 -5.99 28.39
C LYS A 396 1.52 -5.07 29.32
N THR A 397 2.02 -4.87 30.54
CA THR A 397 1.39 -3.99 31.52
C THR A 397 1.26 -2.56 31.01
N ASN A 398 2.33 -2.02 30.41
CA ASN A 398 2.32 -0.64 29.93
C ASN A 398 1.49 -0.45 28.67
N ILE A 399 1.40 -1.46 27.79
CA ILE A 399 0.43 -1.45 26.68
C ILE A 399 -1.00 -1.45 27.20
N ASP A 400 -1.32 -2.25 28.24
CA ASP A 400 -2.67 -2.25 28.84
C ASP A 400 -3.01 -0.90 29.48
N ILE A 401 -2.03 -0.28 30.14
CA ILE A 401 -2.19 1.08 30.70
C ILE A 401 -2.45 2.09 29.57
N ALA A 402 -1.72 2.03 28.45
CA ALA A 402 -1.99 2.88 27.30
C ALA A 402 -3.39 2.63 26.74
N MET A 403 -3.80 1.37 26.55
CA MET A 403 -5.12 1.00 26.05
C MET A 403 -6.28 1.39 27.00
N SER A 404 -6.00 1.59 28.30
CA SER A 404 -7.01 2.06 29.25
C SER A 404 -7.53 3.48 28.93
N VAL A 405 -6.82 4.22 28.08
CA VAL A 405 -7.26 5.53 27.57
C VAL A 405 -8.54 5.39 26.73
N LEU A 406 -8.78 4.24 26.10
CA LEU A 406 -10.03 3.96 25.38
C LEU A 406 -11.27 3.99 26.29
N ASP A 407 -11.09 3.74 27.59
CA ASP A 407 -12.18 3.76 28.56
C ASP A 407 -12.50 5.18 29.07
N LYS A 408 -11.73 6.20 28.61
CA LYS A 408 -11.88 7.59 29.05
C LYS A 408 -12.63 8.41 28.01
N ASP A 409 -13.47 9.30 28.52
CA ASP A 409 -14.22 10.30 27.73
C ASP A 409 -14.94 9.74 26.50
N GLY A 410 -15.28 8.43 26.53
CA GLY A 410 -15.99 7.75 25.44
C GLY A 410 -15.15 7.54 24.18
N LEU A 411 -13.81 7.62 24.25
CA LEU A 411 -12.93 7.47 23.07
C LEU A 411 -13.10 6.10 22.41
N GLY A 412 -13.11 5.01 23.19
CA GLY A 412 -13.26 3.65 22.66
C GLY A 412 -14.64 3.43 22.04
N ASP A 413 -15.71 3.97 22.65
CA ASP A 413 -17.07 3.92 22.11
C ASP A 413 -17.17 4.64 20.77
N TRP A 414 -16.64 5.88 20.71
CA TRP A 414 -16.60 6.66 19.48
C TRP A 414 -15.82 5.94 18.38
N LEU A 415 -14.65 5.40 18.70
CA LEU A 415 -13.81 4.70 17.72
C LEU A 415 -14.48 3.45 17.18
N ALA A 416 -15.09 2.64 18.04
CA ALA A 416 -15.81 1.43 17.63
C ALA A 416 -17.00 1.77 16.72
N GLU A 417 -17.79 2.80 17.06
CA GLU A 417 -18.91 3.28 16.25
C GLU A 417 -18.41 3.81 14.90
N ARG A 418 -17.34 4.61 14.90
CA ARG A 418 -16.74 5.15 13.68
C ARG A 418 -16.24 4.06 12.73
N LEU A 419 -15.61 3.01 13.25
CA LEU A 419 -15.16 1.86 12.45
C LEU A 419 -16.33 1.10 11.82
N VAL A 420 -17.45 0.96 12.53
CA VAL A 420 -18.66 0.34 11.98
C VAL A 420 -19.29 1.24 10.92
N GLU A 421 -19.41 2.56 11.16
CA GLU A 421 -19.93 3.52 10.18
C GLU A 421 -19.15 3.50 8.86
N ILE A 422 -17.83 3.45 8.94
CA ILE A 422 -16.96 3.35 7.75
C ILE A 422 -17.12 1.97 7.08
N GLY A 423 -17.12 0.90 7.88
CA GLY A 423 -17.20 -0.48 7.39
C GLY A 423 -18.52 -0.80 6.71
N ASP A 424 -19.62 -0.23 7.19
CA ASP A 424 -20.95 -0.43 6.60
C ASP A 424 -21.12 0.27 5.24
N GLN A 425 -20.15 1.13 4.83
CA GLN A 425 -20.11 1.75 3.50
C GLN A 425 -19.37 0.90 2.46
N VAL A 426 -18.72 -0.20 2.85
CA VAL A 426 -18.12 -1.13 1.89
C VAL A 426 -19.24 -1.85 1.13
N ASN A 427 -19.31 -1.60 -0.17
CA ASN A 427 -20.37 -2.17 -1.01
C ASN A 427 -20.00 -3.59 -1.44
N ASP A 428 -20.82 -4.57 -1.05
CA ASP A 428 -20.64 -5.98 -1.44
C ASP A 428 -21.04 -6.24 -2.91
N ASP A 429 -21.87 -5.36 -3.51
CA ASP A 429 -22.40 -5.48 -4.87
C ASP A 429 -21.87 -4.36 -5.79
N LEU A 430 -20.56 -4.13 -5.78
CA LEU A 430 -19.96 -3.11 -6.64
C LEU A 430 -20.24 -3.40 -8.12
N PRO A 431 -20.84 -2.46 -8.88
CA PRO A 431 -21.05 -2.64 -10.31
C PRO A 431 -19.73 -2.79 -11.04
N LEU A 432 -19.57 -3.90 -11.77
CA LEU A 432 -18.36 -4.24 -12.50
C LEU A 432 -18.71 -4.64 -13.92
N ARG A 433 -17.76 -4.46 -14.84
CA ARG A 433 -17.87 -4.91 -16.24
C ARG A 433 -17.89 -6.44 -16.38
N VAL A 434 -17.45 -7.14 -15.35
CA VAL A 434 -17.23 -8.58 -15.32
C VAL A 434 -17.94 -9.22 -14.12
N ASP A 435 -18.26 -10.51 -14.21
CA ASP A 435 -18.82 -11.26 -13.09
C ASP A 435 -17.74 -11.47 -11.99
N PRO A 436 -17.92 -10.90 -10.78
CA PRO A 436 -16.96 -11.05 -9.70
C PRO A 436 -16.89 -12.49 -9.14
N ASN A 437 -17.85 -13.35 -9.47
CA ASN A 437 -17.90 -14.74 -9.03
C ASN A 437 -17.23 -15.73 -10.00
N SER A 438 -16.77 -15.24 -11.16
CA SER A 438 -16.08 -16.09 -12.15
C SER A 438 -14.62 -16.35 -11.74
N ASP A 439 -14.04 -17.43 -12.26
CA ASP A 439 -12.58 -17.64 -12.31
C ASP A 439 -12.21 -17.95 -13.76
N PRO A 440 -11.94 -16.89 -14.55
CA PRO A 440 -11.73 -17.05 -16.00
C PRO A 440 -10.48 -17.86 -16.34
N PHE A 441 -9.55 -18.04 -15.39
CA PHE A 441 -8.32 -18.80 -15.61
C PHE A 441 -8.47 -20.30 -15.27
N GLN A 442 -9.63 -20.74 -14.78
CA GLN A 442 -9.98 -22.14 -14.61
C GLN A 442 -10.71 -22.74 -15.84
N ASP A 443 -10.88 -21.96 -16.90
CA ASP A 443 -11.52 -22.46 -18.12
C ASP A 443 -10.72 -23.59 -18.75
N ASP A 444 -11.40 -24.70 -19.03
CA ASP A 444 -10.79 -25.91 -19.59
C ASP A 444 -10.10 -25.67 -20.95
N ARG A 445 -10.51 -24.64 -21.69
CA ARG A 445 -9.87 -24.23 -22.96
C ARG A 445 -8.43 -23.74 -22.77
N LEU A 446 -8.01 -23.38 -21.56
CA LEU A 446 -6.63 -22.99 -21.23
C LEU A 446 -5.74 -24.21 -20.92
N LEU A 447 -6.30 -25.39 -20.70
CA LEU A 447 -5.51 -26.59 -20.45
C LEU A 447 -4.77 -27.03 -21.73
N VAL A 448 -3.50 -27.37 -21.58
CA VAL A 448 -2.62 -27.77 -22.71
C VAL A 448 -3.26 -28.83 -23.61
N LYS A 449 -3.95 -29.82 -23.02
CA LYS A 449 -4.64 -30.90 -23.75
C LYS A 449 -5.81 -30.43 -24.61
N ASN A 450 -6.34 -29.24 -24.36
CA ASN A 450 -7.53 -28.69 -25.03
C ASN A 450 -7.17 -27.51 -25.95
N LEU A 451 -5.90 -27.14 -26.05
CA LEU A 451 -5.46 -26.09 -26.98
C LEU A 451 -5.68 -26.53 -28.43
N PRO A 452 -6.12 -25.64 -29.32
CA PRO A 452 -6.27 -25.96 -30.74
C PRO A 452 -4.90 -26.30 -31.35
N THR A 453 -4.80 -27.46 -31.95
CA THR A 453 -3.58 -27.95 -32.61
C THR A 453 -3.43 -27.44 -34.04
N GLU A 454 -4.49 -26.95 -34.65
CA GLU A 454 -4.51 -26.37 -35.97
C GLU A 454 -4.88 -24.88 -35.90
N ALA A 455 -4.52 -24.13 -36.92
CA ALA A 455 -4.96 -22.75 -37.06
C ALA A 455 -6.50 -22.68 -37.03
N THR A 456 -7.02 -21.86 -36.17
CA THR A 456 -8.47 -21.73 -35.96
C THR A 456 -8.90 -20.26 -36.07
N THR A 457 -10.15 -20.04 -36.42
CA THR A 457 -10.78 -18.71 -36.39
C THR A 457 -11.83 -18.72 -35.30
N VAL A 458 -11.73 -17.75 -34.39
CA VAL A 458 -12.70 -17.53 -33.31
C VAL A 458 -13.38 -16.18 -33.48
N THR A 459 -14.64 -16.08 -33.13
CA THR A 459 -15.37 -14.80 -33.12
C THR A 459 -15.31 -14.20 -31.70
N ALA A 460 -14.54 -13.13 -31.52
CA ALA A 460 -14.52 -12.37 -30.26
C ALA A 460 -15.63 -11.31 -30.28
N SER A 461 -16.24 -11.10 -29.12
CA SER A 461 -17.24 -10.04 -28.91
C SER A 461 -16.67 -9.01 -27.92
N ASN A 462 -16.79 -7.72 -28.28
CA ASN A 462 -16.47 -6.62 -27.39
C ASN A 462 -17.59 -6.50 -26.34
N PRO A 463 -17.32 -6.68 -25.05
CA PRO A 463 -18.37 -6.70 -24.02
C PRO A 463 -19.00 -5.31 -23.76
N VAL A 464 -18.39 -4.23 -24.26
CA VAL A 464 -18.90 -2.85 -24.09
C VAL A 464 -19.70 -2.40 -25.30
N THR A 465 -19.14 -2.59 -26.51
CA THR A 465 -19.78 -2.10 -27.76
C THR A 465 -20.65 -3.12 -28.42
N GLY A 466 -20.52 -4.40 -28.08
CA GLY A 466 -21.18 -5.50 -28.78
C GLY A 466 -20.59 -5.83 -30.16
N GLU A 467 -19.52 -5.14 -30.57
CA GLU A 467 -18.82 -5.40 -31.83
C GLU A 467 -18.30 -6.84 -31.86
N LYS A 468 -18.43 -7.50 -33.00
CA LYS A 468 -17.89 -8.85 -33.21
C LYS A 468 -16.85 -8.83 -34.31
N LYS A 469 -15.77 -9.55 -34.09
CA LYS A 469 -14.75 -9.74 -35.13
C LYS A 469 -14.17 -11.14 -35.09
N ASP A 470 -13.87 -11.63 -36.29
CA ASP A 470 -13.17 -12.91 -36.45
C ASP A 470 -11.66 -12.73 -36.31
N ILE A 471 -11.06 -13.59 -35.47
CA ILE A 471 -9.66 -13.56 -35.08
C ILE A 471 -9.04 -14.90 -35.43
N GLY A 472 -8.04 -14.89 -36.31
CA GLY A 472 -7.21 -16.03 -36.59
C GLY A 472 -6.19 -16.28 -35.45
N ILE A 473 -6.11 -17.50 -34.99
CA ILE A 473 -5.17 -17.93 -33.93
C ILE A 473 -4.46 -19.20 -34.40
N ALA A 474 -3.12 -19.22 -34.29
CA ALA A 474 -2.30 -20.36 -34.62
C ALA A 474 -1.26 -20.60 -33.51
N LEU A 475 -1.62 -21.44 -32.53
CA LEU A 475 -0.81 -21.70 -31.35
C LEU A 475 0.44 -22.55 -31.66
N PHE A 476 0.36 -23.37 -32.71
CA PHE A 476 1.44 -24.25 -33.15
C PHE A 476 1.82 -23.94 -34.58
N GLU A 477 3.08 -24.08 -34.88
CA GLU A 477 3.62 -23.96 -36.23
C GLU A 477 3.70 -25.34 -36.90
N GLU A 478 3.66 -25.35 -38.23
CA GLU A 478 3.84 -26.58 -38.99
C GLU A 478 5.17 -27.26 -38.69
N PRO A 479 5.22 -28.60 -38.64
CA PRO A 479 6.47 -29.33 -38.42
C PRO A 479 7.55 -28.93 -39.43
N GLY A 480 8.72 -28.53 -38.91
CA GLY A 480 9.84 -28.09 -39.72
C GLY A 480 9.88 -26.58 -40.02
N ALA A 481 8.91 -25.82 -39.58
CA ALA A 481 8.93 -24.36 -39.65
C ALA A 481 10.07 -23.79 -38.78
N VAL A 482 10.82 -22.83 -39.32
CA VAL A 482 11.89 -22.13 -38.59
C VAL A 482 11.41 -20.72 -38.31
N LYS A 483 10.97 -20.51 -37.07
CA LYS A 483 10.43 -19.21 -36.61
C LYS A 483 10.93 -18.88 -35.20
N GLY A 484 10.98 -17.61 -34.86
CA GLY A 484 11.31 -17.16 -33.51
C GLY A 484 10.21 -17.55 -32.52
N THR A 485 10.58 -18.11 -31.36
CA THR A 485 9.62 -18.54 -30.31
C THR A 485 8.74 -17.40 -29.78
N ARG A 486 9.20 -16.13 -29.84
CA ARG A 486 8.44 -14.94 -29.46
C ARG A 486 7.13 -14.80 -30.24
N ARG A 487 7.04 -15.33 -31.48
CA ARG A 487 5.80 -15.29 -32.26
C ARG A 487 4.69 -16.14 -31.62
N ALA A 488 5.04 -17.29 -31.09
CA ALA A 488 4.08 -18.16 -30.40
C ALA A 488 3.48 -17.51 -29.16
N ILE A 489 4.24 -16.63 -28.46
CA ILE A 489 3.77 -15.94 -27.25
C ILE A 489 2.59 -15.02 -27.58
N SER A 490 2.64 -14.27 -28.67
CA SER A 490 1.51 -13.43 -29.10
C SER A 490 0.25 -14.24 -29.34
N GLU A 491 0.38 -15.41 -29.97
CA GLU A 491 -0.76 -16.30 -30.24
C GLU A 491 -1.33 -16.89 -28.93
N ILE A 492 -0.48 -17.26 -27.98
CA ILE A 492 -0.91 -17.73 -26.65
C ILE A 492 -1.66 -16.63 -25.90
N ILE A 493 -1.14 -15.39 -25.89
CA ILE A 493 -1.80 -14.25 -25.25
C ILE A 493 -3.15 -13.96 -25.93
N LYS A 494 -3.19 -14.02 -27.25
CA LYS A 494 -4.41 -13.83 -28.04
C LYS A 494 -5.48 -14.87 -27.66
N TRP A 495 -5.08 -16.15 -27.55
CA TRP A 495 -5.94 -17.22 -27.09
C TRP A 495 -6.43 -17.02 -25.66
N ALA A 496 -5.51 -16.67 -24.74
CA ALA A 496 -5.85 -16.38 -23.35
C ALA A 496 -6.84 -15.20 -23.27
N ASN A 497 -6.61 -14.11 -24.00
CA ASN A 497 -7.53 -12.98 -24.03
C ASN A 497 -8.91 -13.34 -24.62
N TYR A 498 -8.96 -14.23 -25.61
CA TYR A 498 -10.23 -14.72 -26.13
C TYR A 498 -10.98 -15.56 -25.07
N VAL A 499 -10.30 -16.49 -24.40
CA VAL A 499 -10.90 -17.40 -23.41
C VAL A 499 -11.32 -16.67 -22.15
N THR A 500 -10.52 -15.69 -21.69
CA THR A 500 -10.71 -14.97 -20.41
C THR A 500 -11.42 -13.64 -20.56
N GLU A 501 -11.96 -13.33 -21.73
CA GLU A 501 -12.62 -12.05 -22.00
C GLU A 501 -11.75 -10.83 -21.69
N ASN A 502 -10.53 -10.83 -22.26
CA ASN A 502 -9.53 -9.75 -22.14
C ASN A 502 -8.94 -9.57 -20.72
N ARG A 503 -8.51 -10.68 -20.10
CA ARG A 503 -7.86 -10.68 -18.78
C ARG A 503 -6.34 -10.90 -18.81
N PHE A 504 -5.69 -10.73 -19.98
CA PHE A 504 -4.24 -10.84 -20.10
C PHE A 504 -3.67 -9.52 -20.63
N VAL A 505 -3.02 -8.75 -19.76
CA VAL A 505 -2.47 -7.43 -20.08
C VAL A 505 -1.01 -7.49 -20.54
N ILE A 506 -0.66 -6.62 -21.49
CA ILE A 506 0.67 -6.52 -22.12
C ILE A 506 1.26 -5.16 -21.76
N VAL A 507 2.47 -5.16 -21.18
CA VAL A 507 3.23 -3.95 -20.81
C VAL A 507 4.64 -4.10 -21.35
N ALA A 508 4.92 -3.49 -22.50
CA ALA A 508 6.21 -3.65 -23.18
C ALA A 508 6.84 -2.28 -23.45
N ALA A 509 8.07 -2.08 -23.04
CA ALA A 509 8.84 -0.83 -23.04
C ALA A 509 8.99 -0.18 -24.43
N ASP A 510 7.87 0.27 -25.03
CA ASP A 510 7.72 0.74 -26.41
C ASP A 510 8.22 -0.26 -27.47
N LEU A 511 8.19 -1.55 -27.13
CA LEU A 511 8.77 -2.63 -27.92
C LEU A 511 7.78 -3.74 -28.28
N ALA A 512 6.48 -3.55 -28.05
CA ALA A 512 5.47 -4.61 -28.18
C ALA A 512 5.51 -5.28 -29.58
N GLU A 513 5.63 -4.49 -30.63
CA GLU A 513 5.78 -4.96 -32.01
C GLU A 513 7.13 -5.69 -32.21
N SER A 514 8.23 -5.08 -31.79
CA SER A 514 9.58 -5.63 -31.94
C SER A 514 9.77 -6.99 -31.27
N ILE A 515 9.18 -7.17 -30.08
CA ILE A 515 9.23 -8.44 -29.34
C ILE A 515 8.03 -9.35 -29.63
N ASN A 516 7.19 -8.98 -30.61
CA ASN A 516 6.04 -9.74 -31.10
C ASN A 516 5.00 -10.10 -30.04
N VAL A 517 4.54 -9.13 -29.24
CA VAL A 517 3.43 -9.31 -28.28
C VAL A 517 2.23 -8.39 -28.55
N ASP A 518 2.37 -7.45 -29.47
CA ASP A 518 1.36 -6.46 -29.81
C ASP A 518 0.03 -7.08 -30.30
N HIS A 519 0.11 -8.16 -31.08
CA HIS A 519 -1.05 -8.89 -31.60
C HIS A 519 -1.77 -9.74 -30.54
N GLY A 520 -1.21 -9.88 -29.33
CA GLY A 520 -1.85 -10.59 -28.22
C GLY A 520 -3.11 -9.88 -27.69
N SER A 521 -3.20 -8.56 -27.87
CA SER A 521 -4.40 -7.81 -27.49
C SER A 521 -5.46 -7.89 -28.57
N LEU A 522 -6.67 -8.35 -28.24
CA LEU A 522 -7.76 -8.47 -29.19
C LEU A 522 -8.32 -7.10 -29.59
N TRP A 523 -8.35 -6.15 -28.68
CA TRP A 523 -8.98 -4.85 -28.84
C TRP A 523 -7.98 -3.68 -28.81
N GLY A 524 -6.67 -3.96 -28.91
CA GLY A 524 -5.64 -2.95 -29.01
C GLY A 524 -5.28 -2.29 -27.69
N HIS A 525 -4.95 -1.00 -27.73
CA HIS A 525 -4.50 -0.24 -26.56
C HIS A 525 -5.62 -0.05 -25.54
N TYR A 526 -5.29 -0.25 -24.28
CA TYR A 526 -6.12 0.12 -23.15
C TYR A 526 -6.19 1.64 -22.99
N ASP A 527 -7.38 2.14 -22.79
CA ASP A 527 -7.63 3.50 -22.30
C ASP A 527 -8.90 3.48 -21.43
N PRO A 528 -8.89 4.06 -20.23
CA PRO A 528 -10.03 3.99 -19.31
C PRO A 528 -11.29 4.72 -19.80
N ILE A 529 -11.16 5.61 -20.80
CA ILE A 529 -12.27 6.35 -21.40
C ILE A 529 -12.63 5.77 -22.76
N ASP A 530 -11.63 5.67 -23.65
CA ASP A 530 -11.89 5.41 -25.06
C ASP A 530 -11.89 3.91 -25.38
N ASN A 531 -11.19 3.07 -24.60
CA ASN A 531 -11.09 1.62 -24.87
C ASN A 531 -10.75 0.80 -23.61
N ILE A 532 -11.70 0.66 -22.74
CA ILE A 532 -11.57 -0.06 -21.46
C ILE A 532 -11.30 -1.57 -21.63
N VAL A 533 -11.59 -2.14 -22.80
CA VAL A 533 -11.41 -3.57 -23.10
C VAL A 533 -10.08 -3.88 -23.78
N GLY A 534 -9.32 -2.87 -24.15
CA GLY A 534 -7.95 -3.04 -24.63
C GLY A 534 -7.06 -3.67 -23.56
N THR A 535 -6.09 -4.47 -23.95
CA THR A 535 -5.15 -5.13 -23.02
C THR A 535 -3.69 -4.77 -23.26
N ARG A 536 -3.38 -3.95 -24.27
CA ARG A 536 -2.06 -3.38 -24.47
C ARG A 536 -1.97 -2.04 -23.76
N LEU A 537 -1.19 -1.96 -22.68
CA LEU A 537 -1.03 -0.72 -21.92
C LEU A 537 -0.09 0.25 -22.63
N LYS A 538 -0.24 1.54 -22.33
CA LYS A 538 0.74 2.55 -22.70
C LYS A 538 2.00 2.33 -21.86
N ALA A 539 3.10 1.97 -22.51
CA ALA A 539 4.32 1.53 -21.84
C ALA A 539 5.53 2.32 -22.37
N PRO A 540 5.94 3.39 -21.69
CA PRO A 540 7.18 4.12 -22.02
C PRO A 540 8.42 3.20 -21.93
N ILE A 541 9.58 3.67 -22.40
CA ILE A 541 10.87 2.97 -22.26
C ILE A 541 11.32 3.08 -20.80
N GLN A 542 10.72 2.27 -19.94
CA GLN A 542 10.85 2.28 -18.49
C GLN A 542 10.62 0.86 -17.95
N GLU A 543 11.60 -0.01 -18.05
CA GLU A 543 11.46 -1.44 -17.78
C GLU A 543 10.96 -1.72 -16.38
N ALA A 544 11.50 -1.03 -15.37
CA ALA A 544 11.11 -1.21 -13.98
C ALA A 544 9.70 -0.67 -13.71
N GLY A 545 9.34 0.48 -14.27
CA GLY A 545 8.00 1.06 -14.17
C GLY A 545 6.94 0.20 -14.86
N ASN A 546 7.27 -0.34 -16.03
CA ASN A 546 6.39 -1.26 -16.75
C ASN A 546 6.17 -2.56 -15.97
N ALA A 547 7.23 -3.15 -15.41
CA ALA A 547 7.12 -4.32 -14.55
C ALA A 547 6.31 -4.01 -13.28
N SER A 548 6.51 -2.85 -12.66
CA SER A 548 5.74 -2.40 -11.49
C SER A 548 4.26 -2.26 -11.83
N THR A 549 3.93 -1.67 -12.98
CA THR A 549 2.55 -1.54 -13.47
C THR A 549 1.93 -2.92 -13.72
N ALA A 550 2.67 -3.82 -14.38
CA ALA A 550 2.23 -5.19 -14.65
C ALA A 550 1.90 -5.96 -13.36
N VAL A 551 2.78 -5.91 -12.36
CA VAL A 551 2.54 -6.58 -11.07
C VAL A 551 1.45 -5.89 -10.25
N GLY A 552 1.27 -4.57 -10.41
CA GLY A 552 0.13 -3.85 -9.84
C GLY A 552 -1.20 -4.44 -10.30
N PHE A 553 -1.36 -4.68 -11.60
CA PHE A 553 -2.54 -5.37 -12.15
C PHE A 553 -2.71 -6.78 -11.57
N THR A 554 -1.67 -7.61 -11.57
CA THR A 554 -1.76 -9.01 -11.14
C THR A 554 -1.94 -9.18 -9.64
N SER A 555 -1.69 -8.13 -8.86
CA SER A 555 -1.86 -8.15 -7.40
C SER A 555 -3.30 -7.86 -6.93
N GLN A 556 -4.24 -7.67 -7.86
CA GLN A 556 -5.63 -7.40 -7.55
C GLN A 556 -6.53 -8.57 -7.95
N SER A 557 -7.57 -8.84 -7.17
CA SER A 557 -8.59 -9.83 -7.45
C SER A 557 -9.96 -9.32 -7.01
N LEU A 558 -11.00 -9.69 -7.77
CA LEU A 558 -12.39 -9.40 -7.44
C LEU A 558 -12.98 -10.45 -6.49
N SER A 559 -12.32 -11.60 -6.30
CA SER A 559 -12.84 -12.72 -5.53
C SER A 559 -12.56 -12.55 -4.04
N ILE A 560 -13.57 -12.80 -3.22
CA ILE A 560 -13.43 -12.99 -1.77
C ILE A 560 -13.02 -14.42 -1.40
N ASP A 561 -13.15 -15.37 -2.34
CA ASP A 561 -12.72 -16.76 -2.16
C ASP A 561 -11.20 -16.83 -2.34
N PRO A 562 -10.43 -17.22 -1.30
CA PRO A 562 -8.97 -17.26 -1.38
C PRO A 562 -8.44 -18.27 -2.40
N ASP A 563 -9.22 -19.28 -2.75
CA ASP A 563 -8.83 -20.32 -3.70
C ASP A 563 -9.08 -19.93 -5.16
N ARG A 564 -9.77 -18.80 -5.40
CA ARG A 564 -10.11 -18.30 -6.73
C ARG A 564 -9.32 -17.05 -7.08
N HIS A 565 -8.91 -16.95 -8.33
CA HIS A 565 -8.35 -15.73 -8.88
C HIS A 565 -9.29 -15.14 -9.92
N ASN A 566 -9.91 -14.02 -9.58
CA ASN A 566 -10.71 -13.23 -10.51
C ASN A 566 -10.04 -11.87 -10.74
N GLY A 567 -8.98 -11.89 -11.50
CA GLY A 567 -8.17 -10.71 -11.79
C GLY A 567 -7.63 -10.75 -13.21
N VAL A 568 -6.38 -10.37 -13.40
CA VAL A 568 -5.68 -10.41 -14.68
C VAL A 568 -4.32 -11.09 -14.55
N TRP A 569 -3.85 -11.67 -15.63
CA TRP A 569 -2.46 -12.03 -15.83
C TRP A 569 -1.76 -10.92 -16.63
N SER A 570 -0.47 -10.82 -16.50
CA SER A 570 0.30 -9.82 -17.24
C SER A 570 1.57 -10.39 -17.85
N ILE A 571 2.07 -9.68 -18.87
CA ILE A 571 3.42 -9.88 -19.39
C ILE A 571 4.10 -8.53 -19.49
N SER A 572 5.30 -8.42 -18.90
CA SER A 572 6.19 -7.30 -19.10
C SER A 572 7.35 -7.73 -19.97
N GLY A 573 7.60 -6.99 -21.06
CA GLY A 573 8.57 -7.37 -22.08
C GLY A 573 9.56 -6.26 -22.42
N THR A 574 10.83 -6.68 -22.65
CA THR A 574 11.90 -5.86 -23.20
C THR A 574 12.93 -6.77 -23.87
N TYR A 575 14.03 -6.22 -24.40
CA TYR A 575 15.14 -7.04 -24.86
C TYR A 575 15.82 -7.79 -23.72
N GLY A 576 16.32 -8.99 -24.02
CA GLY A 576 16.89 -9.89 -23.01
C GLY A 576 17.97 -9.24 -22.13
N ALA A 577 18.82 -8.40 -22.72
CA ALA A 577 19.87 -7.66 -22.00
C ALA A 577 19.34 -6.69 -20.94
N PHE A 578 18.10 -6.19 -21.08
CA PHE A 578 17.52 -5.15 -20.22
C PHE A 578 16.55 -5.73 -19.18
N THR A 579 16.19 -7.01 -19.27
CA THR A 579 15.30 -7.64 -18.28
C THR A 579 15.79 -7.54 -16.83
N PRO A 580 17.09 -7.46 -16.51
CA PRO A 580 17.54 -7.23 -15.13
C PRO A 580 16.97 -5.97 -14.47
N LEU A 581 16.61 -4.94 -15.27
CA LEU A 581 15.96 -3.74 -14.74
C LEU A 581 14.57 -4.01 -14.16
N MET A 582 13.90 -5.10 -14.55
CA MET A 582 12.61 -5.53 -14.04
C MET A 582 12.71 -6.38 -12.76
N TYR A 583 13.92 -6.76 -12.34
CA TYR A 583 14.13 -7.76 -11.29
C TYR A 583 13.45 -7.39 -9.97
N LEU A 584 13.68 -6.16 -9.47
CA LEU A 584 13.27 -5.78 -8.14
C LEU A 584 11.74 -5.71 -7.96
N PRO A 585 10.96 -5.08 -8.87
CA PRO A 585 9.50 -5.12 -8.79
C PRO A 585 8.93 -6.54 -8.78
N LEU A 586 9.44 -7.40 -9.65
CA LEU A 586 8.98 -8.78 -9.75
C LEU A 586 9.37 -9.62 -8.54
N ARG A 587 10.56 -9.38 -7.96
CA ARG A 587 10.97 -10.05 -6.72
C ARG A 587 10.05 -9.69 -5.55
N VAL A 588 9.76 -8.41 -5.37
CA VAL A 588 8.85 -7.95 -4.30
C VAL A 588 7.44 -8.51 -4.52
N TRP A 589 6.96 -8.52 -5.77
CA TRP A 589 5.69 -9.16 -6.10
C TRP A 589 5.68 -10.67 -5.81
N SER A 590 6.77 -11.37 -6.10
CA SER A 590 6.88 -12.81 -5.79
C SER A 590 6.77 -13.07 -4.28
N GLN A 591 7.39 -12.22 -3.45
CA GLN A 591 7.24 -12.27 -2.00
C GLN A 591 5.80 -11.96 -1.57
N GLN A 592 5.21 -10.91 -2.10
CA GLN A 592 3.81 -10.55 -1.86
C GLN A 592 2.85 -11.70 -2.22
N ASN A 593 3.09 -12.40 -3.33
CA ASN A 593 2.29 -13.54 -3.74
C ASN A 593 2.42 -14.75 -2.80
N GLN A 594 3.58 -14.93 -2.16
CA GLN A 594 3.78 -15.96 -1.14
C GLN A 594 3.05 -15.62 0.17
N ASP A 595 3.02 -14.33 0.52
CA ASP A 595 2.45 -13.84 1.78
C ASP A 595 0.93 -13.58 1.66
N SER A 596 0.42 -13.37 0.45
CA SER A 596 -0.99 -13.04 0.24
C SER A 596 -1.93 -14.14 0.74
N PRO A 597 -2.98 -13.79 1.50
CA PRO A 597 -4.03 -14.73 1.88
C PRO A 597 -4.92 -15.15 0.69
N PHE A 598 -4.77 -14.50 -0.46
CA PHE A 598 -5.54 -14.76 -1.68
C PHE A 598 -4.64 -15.18 -2.82
N ARG A 599 -5.22 -15.95 -3.74
CA ARG A 599 -4.58 -16.30 -4.99
C ARG A 599 -4.47 -15.06 -5.89
N LEU A 600 -3.25 -14.63 -6.18
CA LEU A 600 -2.97 -13.52 -7.09
C LEU A 600 -2.81 -14.01 -8.54
N GLY A 601 -2.77 -13.05 -9.48
CA GLY A 601 -2.50 -13.33 -10.89
C GLY A 601 -1.07 -13.79 -11.16
N VAL A 602 -0.75 -14.02 -12.42
CA VAL A 602 0.58 -14.42 -12.87
C VAL A 602 1.22 -13.28 -13.66
N ALA A 603 2.38 -12.84 -13.21
CA ALA A 603 3.22 -11.89 -13.92
C ALA A 603 4.30 -12.65 -14.73
N HIS A 604 4.30 -12.45 -16.03
CA HIS A 604 5.27 -13.05 -16.95
C HIS A 604 6.33 -12.02 -17.34
N VAL A 605 7.54 -12.49 -17.61
CA VAL A 605 8.64 -11.69 -18.16
C VAL A 605 8.99 -12.23 -19.55
N LEU A 606 9.02 -11.33 -20.52
CA LEU A 606 9.48 -11.65 -21.85
C LEU A 606 10.86 -11.04 -22.10
N ALA A 607 11.86 -11.90 -22.28
CA ALA A 607 13.19 -11.54 -22.74
C ALA A 607 13.24 -11.66 -24.28
N GLY A 608 12.80 -10.63 -24.96
CA GLY A 608 12.87 -10.57 -26.42
C GLY A 608 14.31 -10.38 -26.89
N HIS A 609 14.68 -10.95 -28.04
CA HIS A 609 16.02 -10.81 -28.62
C HIS A 609 17.16 -11.08 -27.62
N SER A 610 17.19 -12.27 -27.03
CA SER A 610 18.20 -12.63 -26.04
C SER A 610 19.29 -13.58 -26.59
N GLY A 611 19.20 -13.96 -27.84
CA GLY A 611 20.12 -14.90 -28.48
C GLY A 611 21.37 -14.24 -29.06
N PRO A 612 22.27 -15.06 -29.70
CA PRO A 612 23.49 -14.59 -30.33
C PRO A 612 23.29 -13.56 -31.46
N GLU A 613 22.10 -13.54 -32.06
CA GLU A 613 21.71 -12.60 -33.11
C GLU A 613 21.83 -11.14 -32.68
N THR A 614 21.66 -10.86 -31.39
CA THR A 614 21.77 -9.49 -30.85
C THR A 614 23.21 -8.98 -30.75
N ALA A 615 24.22 -9.87 -30.87
CA ALA A 615 25.60 -9.47 -30.83
C ALA A 615 26.00 -8.63 -32.06
N ALA A 616 25.30 -8.81 -33.17
CA ALA A 616 25.54 -8.02 -34.41
C ALA A 616 24.97 -6.60 -34.30
N ASP A 617 23.95 -6.39 -33.45
CA ASP A 617 23.37 -5.08 -33.17
C ASP A 617 24.33 -4.25 -32.29
N ALA A 618 24.59 -4.70 -31.05
CA ALA A 618 25.61 -4.12 -30.17
C ALA A 618 25.89 -5.06 -28.98
N ARG A 619 27.09 -4.93 -28.40
CA ARG A 619 27.45 -5.69 -27.19
C ARG A 619 26.50 -5.42 -26.02
N THR A 620 25.94 -4.22 -25.92
CA THR A 620 24.97 -3.80 -24.91
C THR A 620 23.61 -4.53 -25.03
N HIS A 621 23.29 -5.06 -26.22
CA HIS A 621 22.08 -5.81 -26.51
C HIS A 621 22.26 -7.33 -26.36
N PHE A 622 23.48 -7.80 -26.12
CA PHE A 622 23.77 -9.21 -25.97
C PHE A 622 23.30 -9.74 -24.61
N GLY A 623 22.16 -10.40 -24.57
CA GLY A 623 21.44 -10.75 -23.37
C GLY A 623 21.57 -12.21 -22.92
N ILE A 624 22.50 -13.02 -23.46
CA ILE A 624 22.58 -14.46 -23.20
C ILE A 624 22.77 -14.80 -21.70
N PHE A 625 23.40 -13.93 -20.95
CA PHE A 625 23.62 -14.09 -19.51
C PHE A 625 22.55 -13.43 -18.64
N ALA A 626 21.69 -12.58 -19.20
CA ALA A 626 20.65 -11.87 -18.46
C ALA A 626 19.68 -12.82 -17.72
N PRO A 627 19.29 -13.99 -18.26
CA PRO A 627 18.44 -14.94 -17.53
C PRO A 627 19.00 -15.45 -16.20
N GLN A 628 20.30 -15.27 -15.92
CA GLN A 628 20.89 -15.70 -14.65
C GLN A 628 20.32 -14.93 -13.45
N VAL A 629 19.90 -13.67 -13.62
CA VAL A 629 19.29 -12.89 -12.55
C VAL A 629 18.02 -13.54 -12.01
N TRP A 630 17.26 -14.25 -12.85
CA TRP A 630 16.01 -14.89 -12.50
C TRP A 630 16.17 -16.15 -11.64
N LYS A 631 17.40 -16.65 -11.49
CA LYS A 631 17.73 -17.75 -10.57
C LYS A 631 17.76 -17.31 -9.10
N LEU A 632 17.78 -15.99 -8.85
CA LEU A 632 17.80 -15.42 -7.51
C LEU A 632 16.39 -15.23 -6.91
N PHE A 633 15.35 -15.61 -7.66
CA PHE A 633 13.99 -15.55 -7.14
C PHE A 633 13.77 -16.55 -6.02
N PRO A 634 13.04 -16.19 -4.94
CA PRO A 634 12.56 -17.15 -3.98
C PRO A 634 11.68 -18.20 -4.70
N LYS A 635 11.86 -19.43 -4.32
CA LYS A 635 11.07 -20.53 -4.89
C LYS A 635 9.84 -20.76 -4.05
#